data_aad59655aff9a6a88c70b1be871ea31a
#
_entry.id   aad59655aff9a6a88c70b1be871ea31a
#
_cell.length_a   1.000
_cell.length_b   1.000
_cell.length_c   1.000
_cell.angle_alpha   90.00
_cell.angle_beta   90.00
_cell.angle_gamma   90.00
#
_symmetry.space_group_name_H-M   'P 1'
#
loop_
_entity.id
_entity.type
_entity.pdbx_description
1 polymer ?
#
loop_
_entity_poly.entity_id
_entity_poly.type
_entity_poly.pdbx_seq_one_letter_code
_entity_poly.pdbx_strand_id
1 'polypeptide(L)'
;MASTDAKPVPQKNVAYRVTFPIFDADGDLVTGATGLDSEISKDAGTFADCTNEATEIATSSGMYYLDLTSTEMNADTVAIIVKTTSSGAKTSPIVMYPEEVGDIRVNPTAWNGTAVASPHTAGYPVVTIKDGTGTGEIDTSSGAVP
;
A
#
# COMPACT_ATOMS: atom_id res chain seq x y z
N MET A 1 -12.05 -5.93 10.81
CA MET A 1 -11.42 -6.33 9.51
C MET A 1 -11.76 -7.77 9.27
N ALA A 2 -12.21 -8.11 8.07
CA ALA A 2 -12.46 -9.49 7.72
C ALA A 2 -11.14 -10.27 7.66
N SER A 3 -11.13 -11.52 8.10
CA SER A 3 -9.91 -12.37 8.13
C SER A 3 -9.35 -12.71 6.75
N THR A 4 -10.08 -12.31 5.70
CA THR A 4 -9.71 -12.51 4.29
C THR A 4 -9.08 -11.28 3.65
N ASP A 5 -8.98 -10.17 4.38
CA ASP A 5 -8.42 -8.95 3.83
C ASP A 5 -6.92 -9.15 3.55
N ALA A 6 -6.49 -8.76 2.37
CA ALA A 6 -5.08 -8.64 2.04
C ALA A 6 -4.39 -7.67 3.02
N LYS A 7 -3.08 -7.80 3.19
CA LYS A 7 -2.32 -6.83 3.99
C LYS A 7 -2.62 -5.43 3.48
N PRO A 8 -2.93 -4.47 4.36
CA PRO A 8 -3.16 -3.10 3.94
C PRO A 8 -1.88 -2.54 3.30
N VAL A 9 -1.95 -2.24 2.03
CA VAL A 9 -0.94 -1.47 1.32
C VAL A 9 -1.38 -0.03 1.21
N PRO A 10 -0.47 0.95 1.29
CA PRO A 10 -0.79 2.33 0.99
C PRO A 10 -1.38 2.44 -0.41
N GLN A 11 -2.54 3.09 -0.54
CA GLN A 11 -3.19 3.31 -1.83
C GLN A 11 -3.43 4.80 -2.05
N LYS A 12 -3.28 5.25 -3.29
CA LYS A 12 -3.61 6.63 -3.65
C LYS A 12 -5.09 6.91 -3.41
N ASN A 13 -5.37 8.11 -2.94
CA ASN A 13 -6.73 8.58 -2.64
C ASN A 13 -7.50 7.75 -1.58
N VAL A 14 -6.82 6.92 -0.81
CA VAL A 14 -7.40 6.16 0.30
C VAL A 14 -6.71 6.55 1.59
N ALA A 15 -7.50 6.90 2.62
CA ALA A 15 -6.94 7.22 3.94
C ALA A 15 -6.13 6.04 4.49
N TYR A 16 -5.00 6.34 5.12
CA TYR A 16 -4.07 5.32 5.60
C TYR A 16 -3.55 5.66 6.99
N ARG A 17 -3.51 4.67 7.87
CA ARG A 17 -2.86 4.78 9.18
C ARG A 17 -1.46 4.21 9.13
N VAL A 18 -0.47 5.04 9.46
CA VAL A 18 0.90 4.62 9.67
C VAL A 18 1.20 4.55 11.16
N THR A 19 1.98 3.55 11.58
CA THR A 19 2.41 3.39 12.96
C THR A 19 3.93 3.33 13.05
N PHE A 20 4.49 3.96 14.07
CA PHE A 20 5.93 4.10 14.23
C PHE A 20 6.31 4.29 15.70
N PRO A 21 7.53 3.93 16.11
CA PRO A 21 8.06 4.25 17.43
C PRO A 21 8.69 5.66 17.45
N ILE A 22 8.76 6.25 18.64
CA ILE A 22 9.66 7.37 18.94
C ILE A 22 10.70 6.86 19.94
N PHE A 23 11.98 7.06 19.63
CA PHE A 23 13.08 6.63 20.47
C PHE A 23 13.78 7.83 21.11
N ASP A 24 14.48 7.60 22.21
CA ASP A 24 15.46 8.53 22.74
C ASP A 24 16.87 8.29 22.14
N ALA A 25 17.88 8.97 22.69
CA ALA A 25 19.24 8.84 22.22
C ALA A 25 19.88 7.48 22.53
N ASP A 26 19.36 6.79 23.56
CA ASP A 26 19.86 5.49 24.01
C ASP A 26 19.13 4.32 23.31
N GLY A 27 18.08 4.64 22.57
CA GLY A 27 17.27 3.66 21.81
C GLY A 27 16.06 3.14 22.58
N ASP A 28 15.75 3.72 23.71
CA ASP A 28 14.56 3.39 24.48
C ASP A 28 13.32 4.10 23.93
N LEU A 29 12.15 3.47 24.08
CA LEU A 29 10.88 4.03 23.63
C LEU A 29 10.47 5.25 24.45
N VAL A 30 10.21 6.36 23.79
CA VAL A 30 9.72 7.60 24.41
C VAL A 30 8.21 7.51 24.55
N THR A 31 7.74 7.48 25.78
CA THR A 31 6.31 7.50 26.10
C THR A 31 5.83 8.94 26.36
N GLY A 32 4.58 9.24 26.01
CA GLY A 32 3.98 10.55 26.27
C GLY A 32 4.69 11.72 25.61
N ALA A 33 5.23 11.53 24.38
CA ALA A 33 5.87 12.62 23.63
C ALA A 33 4.90 13.80 23.45
N THR A 34 5.42 15.01 23.65
CA THR A 34 4.63 16.26 23.60
C THR A 34 5.06 17.13 22.42
N GLY A 35 4.17 18.05 22.03
CA GLY A 35 4.44 18.97 20.91
C GLY A 35 4.79 18.21 19.64
N LEU A 36 4.01 17.18 19.35
CA LEU A 36 4.10 16.45 18.07
C LEU A 36 3.66 17.39 16.95
N ASP A 37 4.45 17.43 15.90
CA ASP A 37 4.26 18.25 14.70
C ASP A 37 4.55 17.36 13.50
N SER A 38 3.48 16.94 12.84
CA SER A 38 3.51 15.97 11.75
C SER A 38 3.45 16.69 10.42
N GLU A 39 4.46 16.54 9.59
CA GLU A 39 4.56 17.18 8.28
C GLU A 39 4.66 16.12 7.17
N ILE A 40 4.10 16.44 6.02
CA ILE A 40 4.07 15.60 4.83
C ILE A 40 4.64 16.32 3.61
N SER A 41 5.42 15.61 2.83
CA SER A 41 5.83 16.00 1.48
C SER A 41 5.29 14.98 0.48
N LYS A 42 4.72 15.48 -0.62
CA LYS A 42 4.19 14.68 -1.73
C LYS A 42 5.05 14.92 -2.95
N ASP A 43 5.50 13.83 -3.60
CA ASP A 43 6.26 13.86 -4.86
C ASP A 43 7.47 14.80 -4.80
N ALA A 44 8.20 14.74 -3.69
CA ALA A 44 9.36 15.61 -3.39
C ALA A 44 9.04 17.12 -3.35
N GLY A 45 7.78 17.48 -3.12
CA GLY A 45 7.36 18.86 -2.89
C GLY A 45 7.78 19.39 -1.51
N THR A 46 7.37 20.61 -1.20
CA THR A 46 7.59 21.22 0.11
C THR A 46 6.83 20.47 1.20
N PHE A 47 7.44 20.34 2.38
CA PHE A 47 6.72 19.86 3.55
C PHE A 47 5.62 20.83 3.97
N ALA A 48 4.49 20.30 4.35
CA ALA A 48 3.34 21.01 4.88
C ALA A 48 2.75 20.21 6.05
N ASP A 49 2.03 20.88 6.95
CA ASP A 49 1.39 20.26 8.09
C ASP A 49 0.41 19.17 7.64
N CYS A 50 0.43 18.03 8.32
CA CYS A 50 -0.60 17.01 8.17
C CYS A 50 -1.93 17.51 8.74
N THR A 51 -3.02 16.97 8.23
CA THR A 51 -4.38 17.26 8.74
C THR A 51 -4.53 16.79 10.20
N ASN A 52 -3.89 15.70 10.55
CA ASN A 52 -3.89 15.13 11.89
C ASN A 52 -2.48 15.09 12.46
N GLU A 53 -2.40 15.15 13.78
CA GLU A 53 -1.15 14.94 14.50
C GLU A 53 -0.99 13.49 14.93
N ALA A 54 0.27 13.07 15.05
CA ALA A 54 0.59 11.77 15.61
C ALA A 54 0.07 11.63 17.04
N THR A 55 -0.43 10.45 17.36
CA THR A 55 -1.00 10.13 18.67
C THR A 55 -0.41 8.83 19.21
N GLU A 56 -0.12 8.78 20.50
CA GLU A 56 0.40 7.56 21.13
C GLU A 56 -0.67 6.47 21.18
N ILE A 57 -0.29 5.25 20.79
CA ILE A 57 -1.14 4.05 20.87
C ILE A 57 -1.16 3.59 22.32
N ALA A 58 -2.27 3.74 22.99
CA ALA A 58 -2.42 3.47 24.40
C ALA A 58 -1.46 4.32 25.28
N THR A 59 -1.72 4.37 26.55
CA THR A 59 -0.90 5.16 27.51
C THR A 59 0.47 4.49 27.69
N SER A 60 1.51 5.26 27.51
CA SER A 60 2.90 4.86 27.79
C SER A 60 3.42 3.68 26.98
N SER A 61 3.03 3.57 25.72
CA SER A 61 3.53 2.53 24.83
C SER A 61 4.82 2.91 24.10
N GLY A 62 5.06 4.21 23.88
CA GLY A 62 6.12 4.70 23.01
C GLY A 62 5.92 4.40 21.51
N MET A 63 4.79 3.78 21.18
CA MET A 63 4.33 3.58 19.80
C MET A 63 3.27 4.62 19.46
N TYR A 64 3.39 5.18 18.27
CA TYR A 64 2.52 6.25 17.78
C TYR A 64 1.85 5.85 16.48
N TYR A 65 0.75 6.48 16.16
CA TYR A 65 0.12 6.40 14.84
C TYR A 65 -0.18 7.79 14.31
N LEU A 66 -0.22 7.90 13.01
CA LEU A 66 -0.68 9.08 12.28
C LEU A 66 -1.71 8.63 11.25
N ASP A 67 -2.87 9.27 11.26
CA ASP A 67 -3.93 9.05 10.28
C ASP A 67 -3.79 10.04 9.13
N LEU A 68 -3.39 9.55 7.98
CA LEU A 68 -3.32 10.32 6.76
C LEU A 68 -4.66 10.30 6.04
N THR A 69 -5.09 11.46 5.57
CA THR A 69 -6.30 11.60 4.77
C THR A 69 -6.11 11.06 3.35
N SER A 70 -7.21 10.82 2.65
CA SER A 70 -7.16 10.43 1.23
C SER A 70 -6.47 11.46 0.35
N THR A 71 -6.61 12.74 0.66
CA THR A 71 -5.94 13.84 -0.07
C THR A 71 -4.43 13.83 0.14
N GLU A 72 -3.98 13.54 1.36
CA GLU A 72 -2.55 13.41 1.68
C GLU A 72 -1.94 12.20 0.99
N MET A 73 -2.69 11.12 0.84
CA MET A 73 -2.28 9.90 0.15
C MET A 73 -2.34 9.99 -1.39
N ASN A 74 -2.75 11.13 -1.95
CA ASN A 74 -2.82 11.34 -3.40
C ASN A 74 -1.46 11.81 -3.95
N ALA A 75 -0.51 10.87 -4.06
CA ALA A 75 0.84 11.11 -4.57
C ALA A 75 1.50 9.78 -4.97
N ASP A 76 2.56 9.84 -5.78
CA ASP A 76 3.41 8.68 -6.10
C ASP A 76 4.37 8.36 -4.96
N THR A 77 4.81 9.40 -4.26
CA THR A 77 5.69 9.29 -3.09
C THR A 77 5.17 10.16 -1.97
N VAL A 78 5.01 9.59 -0.80
CA VAL A 78 4.63 10.28 0.44
C VAL A 78 5.77 10.16 1.42
N ALA A 79 6.35 11.29 1.81
CA ALA A 79 7.37 11.37 2.86
C ALA A 79 6.78 12.09 4.07
N ILE A 80 6.95 11.51 5.25
CA ILE A 80 6.44 12.04 6.52
C ILE A 80 7.62 12.29 7.45
N ILE A 81 7.60 13.41 8.12
CA ILE A 81 8.43 13.70 9.29
C ILE A 81 7.52 14.05 10.45
N VAL A 82 7.89 13.58 11.64
CA VAL A 82 7.20 13.95 12.88
C VAL A 82 8.22 14.57 13.79
N LYS A 83 7.99 15.82 14.17
CA LYS A 83 8.82 16.54 15.14
C LYS A 83 8.21 16.42 16.52
N THR A 84 8.98 16.63 17.55
CA THR A 84 8.51 16.65 18.95
C THR A 84 9.34 17.60 19.77
N THR A 85 8.71 18.22 20.78
CA THR A 85 9.40 19.06 21.75
C THR A 85 9.94 18.26 22.96
N SER A 86 9.67 16.95 23.01
CA SER A 86 10.20 16.07 24.05
C SER A 86 11.72 16.00 23.98
N SER A 87 12.38 16.35 25.10
CA SER A 87 13.84 16.39 25.16
C SER A 87 14.46 15.01 24.91
N GLY A 88 15.48 14.97 24.05
CA GLY A 88 16.19 13.74 23.70
C GLY A 88 15.49 12.82 22.72
N ALA A 89 14.21 13.05 22.45
CA ALA A 89 13.45 12.22 21.51
C ALA A 89 14.01 12.31 20.07
N LYS A 90 14.02 11.19 19.38
CA LYS A 90 14.42 11.03 17.98
C LYS A 90 13.26 10.41 17.22
N THR A 91 12.90 11.03 16.11
CA THR A 91 11.87 10.49 15.20
C THR A 91 12.53 10.00 13.91
N SER A 92 11.97 8.97 13.33
CA SER A 92 12.42 8.43 12.05
C SER A 92 11.50 8.92 10.94
N PRO A 93 12.05 9.47 9.85
CA PRO A 93 11.25 9.75 8.66
C PRO A 93 10.62 8.47 8.11
N ILE A 94 9.42 8.60 7.57
CA ILE A 94 8.67 7.49 6.96
C ILE A 94 8.46 7.84 5.50
N VAL A 95 8.76 6.90 4.61
CA VAL A 95 8.50 7.04 3.18
C VAL A 95 7.62 5.91 2.71
N MET A 96 6.59 6.26 1.95
CA MET A 96 5.65 5.31 1.37
C MET A 96 5.49 5.59 -0.12
N TYR A 97 5.14 4.54 -0.86
CA TYR A 97 4.83 4.58 -2.29
C TYR A 97 3.40 4.06 -2.48
N PRO A 98 2.40 4.95 -2.42
CA PRO A 98 1.01 4.54 -2.59
C PRO A 98 0.74 3.96 -3.98
N GLU A 99 0.09 2.81 -4.02
CA GLU A 99 -0.32 2.16 -5.27
C GLU A 99 -1.65 2.72 -5.77
N GLU A 100 -1.82 2.77 -7.08
CA GLU A 100 -3.13 3.06 -7.65
C GLU A 100 -4.08 1.88 -7.46
N VAL A 101 -5.34 2.18 -7.11
CA VAL A 101 -6.38 1.16 -7.00
C VAL A 101 -6.60 0.51 -8.36
N GLY A 102 -6.33 -0.78 -8.45
CA GLY A 102 -6.50 -1.55 -9.68
C GLY A 102 -5.26 -1.70 -10.54
N ASP A 103 -4.14 -1.04 -10.22
CA ASP A 103 -2.86 -1.23 -10.93
C ASP A 103 -2.02 -2.36 -10.30
N ILE A 104 -2.68 -3.45 -9.99
CA ILE A 104 -1.95 -4.68 -9.68
C ILE A 104 -1.42 -5.21 -11.01
N ARG A 105 -0.21 -4.84 -11.35
CA ARG A 105 0.52 -5.46 -12.47
C ARG A 105 0.88 -6.89 -12.06
N VAL A 106 -0.09 -7.76 -12.19
CA VAL A 106 0.14 -9.19 -12.07
C VAL A 106 0.73 -9.65 -13.40
N ASN A 107 2.00 -10.05 -13.38
CA ASN A 107 2.55 -10.86 -14.46
C ASN A 107 2.40 -12.33 -14.08
N PRO A 108 1.26 -12.96 -14.35
CA PRO A 108 1.04 -14.34 -13.96
C PRO A 108 1.94 -15.24 -14.82
N THR A 109 3.03 -15.69 -14.23
CA THR A 109 3.92 -16.67 -14.87
C THR A 109 3.34 -18.09 -14.77
N ALA A 110 2.42 -18.31 -13.83
CA ALA A 110 1.72 -19.57 -13.65
C ALA A 110 0.32 -19.35 -13.08
N TRP A 111 -0.63 -20.17 -13.48
CA TRP A 111 -1.96 -20.28 -12.90
C TRP A 111 -2.10 -21.65 -12.25
N ASN A 112 -2.31 -21.70 -10.94
CA ASN A 112 -2.39 -22.95 -10.18
C ASN A 112 -1.21 -23.90 -10.44
N GLY A 113 0.02 -23.35 -10.46
CA GLY A 113 1.24 -24.11 -10.70
C GLY A 113 1.52 -24.46 -12.17
N THR A 114 0.63 -24.15 -13.09
CA THR A 114 0.83 -24.38 -14.53
C THR A 114 1.30 -23.07 -15.19
N ALA A 115 2.38 -23.13 -15.97
CA ALA A 115 2.89 -21.97 -16.67
C ALA A 115 1.85 -21.36 -17.60
N VAL A 116 1.71 -20.02 -17.57
CA VAL A 116 0.84 -19.31 -18.53
C VAL A 116 1.56 -19.21 -19.86
N ALA A 117 0.87 -19.59 -20.93
CA ALA A 117 1.43 -19.47 -22.28
C ALA A 117 1.68 -17.99 -22.64
N SER A 118 2.80 -17.74 -23.31
CA SER A 118 3.09 -16.40 -23.81
C SER A 118 2.05 -15.96 -24.84
N PRO A 119 1.52 -14.73 -24.77
CA PRO A 119 0.61 -14.22 -25.78
C PRO A 119 1.26 -14.25 -27.17
N HIS A 120 0.54 -14.71 -28.17
CA HIS A 120 0.98 -14.65 -29.58
C HIS A 120 1.05 -13.18 -30.05
N THR A 121 0.17 -12.33 -29.52
CA THR A 121 0.14 -10.89 -29.80
C THR A 121 0.19 -10.13 -28.49
N ALA A 122 1.06 -9.15 -28.38
CA ALA A 122 1.17 -8.32 -27.18
C ALA A 122 -0.17 -7.65 -26.84
N GLY A 123 -0.57 -7.72 -25.56
CA GLY A 123 -1.82 -7.15 -25.07
C GLY A 123 -3.05 -8.06 -25.12
N TYR A 124 -2.92 -9.26 -25.71
CA TYR A 124 -4.01 -10.24 -25.75
C TYR A 124 -3.64 -11.49 -24.95
N PRO A 125 -4.45 -11.93 -23.99
CA PRO A 125 -4.23 -13.19 -23.29
C PRO A 125 -4.43 -14.36 -24.23
N VAL A 126 -3.63 -15.41 -24.07
CA VAL A 126 -3.89 -16.68 -24.73
C VAL A 126 -5.02 -17.38 -24.00
N VAL A 127 -6.11 -17.61 -24.71
CA VAL A 127 -7.23 -18.41 -24.24
C VAL A 127 -7.21 -19.73 -25.00
N THR A 128 -7.03 -20.83 -24.28
CA THR A 128 -7.24 -22.16 -24.86
C THR A 128 -8.71 -22.51 -24.76
N ILE A 129 -9.39 -22.60 -25.89
CA ILE A 129 -10.75 -23.12 -25.94
C ILE A 129 -10.61 -24.63 -26.08
N LYS A 130 -11.06 -25.36 -25.08
CA LYS A 130 -11.08 -26.80 -25.10
C LYS A 130 -12.42 -27.27 -25.66
N ASP A 131 -12.38 -28.33 -26.52
CA ASP A 131 -13.60 -28.98 -26.98
C ASP A 131 -14.46 -29.38 -25.79
N GLY A 132 -15.69 -28.92 -25.80
CA GLY A 132 -16.69 -29.32 -24.84
C GLY A 132 -17.47 -30.55 -25.38
N THR A 133 -18.11 -31.26 -24.47
CA THR A 133 -18.96 -32.40 -24.77
C THR A 133 -20.44 -32.12 -24.57
N GLY A 134 -20.76 -30.88 -24.15
CA GLY A 134 -22.10 -30.42 -23.86
C GLY A 134 -22.78 -29.70 -25.04
N THR A 135 -24.12 -29.60 -24.98
CA THR A 135 -24.89 -28.86 -25.97
C THR A 135 -24.65 -27.36 -25.82
N GLY A 136 -24.21 -26.68 -26.88
CA GLY A 136 -23.91 -25.25 -26.88
C GLY A 136 -22.47 -24.90 -26.54
N GLU A 137 -21.59 -25.87 -26.41
CA GLU A 137 -20.15 -25.66 -26.29
C GLU A 137 -19.48 -25.38 -27.65
N ILE A 138 -18.32 -24.76 -27.61
CA ILE A 138 -17.56 -24.45 -28.82
C ILE A 138 -16.87 -25.73 -29.29
N ASP A 139 -17.18 -26.18 -30.53
CA ASP A 139 -16.48 -27.28 -31.20
C ASP A 139 -15.27 -26.74 -31.93
N THR A 140 -14.08 -27.11 -31.47
CA THR A 140 -12.79 -26.73 -32.07
C THR A 140 -12.18 -27.89 -32.86
N SER A 141 -12.87 -29.01 -33.05
CA SER A 141 -12.36 -30.20 -33.72
C SER A 141 -11.99 -29.94 -35.16
N SER A 142 -12.60 -28.95 -35.82
CA SER A 142 -12.26 -28.52 -37.18
C SER A 142 -11.20 -27.40 -37.26
N GLY A 143 -10.71 -26.91 -36.13
CA GLY A 143 -9.73 -25.83 -36.06
C GLY A 143 -10.26 -24.43 -36.39
N ALA A 144 -11.56 -24.28 -36.53
CA ALA A 144 -12.20 -23.00 -36.76
C ALA A 144 -13.36 -22.81 -35.78
N VAL A 145 -13.49 -21.61 -35.22
CA VAL A 145 -14.72 -21.18 -34.54
C VAL A 145 -15.67 -20.71 -35.62
N PRO A 146 -16.90 -21.22 -35.69
CA PRO A 146 -17.87 -20.82 -36.71
C PRO A 146 -18.24 -19.35 -36.63
#